data_c1a880e4e78be05d6a6dd66c3aa25834
#
_entry.id   c1a880e4e78be05d6a6dd66c3aa25834
#
_cell.length_a   1.000
_cell.length_b   1.000
_cell.length_c   1.000
_cell.angle_alpha   90.00
_cell.angle_beta   90.00
_cell.angle_gamma   90.00
#
_symmetry.space_group_name_H-M   'P 1'
#
loop_
_entity.id
_entity.type
_entity.pdbx_description
1 polymer ?
#
loop_
_entity_poly.entity_id
_entity_poly.type
_entity_poly.pdbx_seq_one_letter_code
_entity_poly.pdbx_strand_id
1 'polypeptide(L)'
;KNNFVKALRKEHPEITTVILNVNDQNTSMVLGERNITLYGKGYIVDTLCGHTFAISPSAFYQVNPVQTEILYQTAMDYAGLTGKETVVDAYCGIGTIGIIAADKAKSVIGVELNPASVKDARNNARHNNIGNITFYQNDAERFLNEMQEQNAKADVIFMDPPRAGSTQSFMASAISLNPDRSVYISCNPETL
;
A
#
# COMPACT_ATOMS: atom_id res chain seq x y z
N LYS A 1 -3.88 25.32 20.83
CA LYS A 1 -4.27 24.20 19.94
C LYS A 1 -5.78 24.16 19.71
N ASN A 2 -6.61 24.17 20.77
CA ASN A 2 -8.07 24.08 20.65
C ASN A 2 -8.71 25.28 19.92
N ASN A 3 -8.23 26.52 20.15
CA ASN A 3 -8.72 27.70 19.47
C ASN A 3 -8.38 27.70 17.97
N PHE A 4 -7.20 27.19 17.59
CA PHE A 4 -6.82 27.01 16.20
C PHE A 4 -7.77 26.03 15.48
N VAL A 5 -8.00 24.86 16.07
CA VAL A 5 -8.90 23.84 15.49
C VAL A 5 -10.34 24.38 15.35
N LYS A 6 -10.82 25.12 16.36
CA LYS A 6 -12.16 25.76 16.30
C LYS A 6 -12.25 26.79 15.18
N ALA A 7 -11.24 27.66 15.03
CA ALA A 7 -11.20 28.66 13.98
C ALA A 7 -11.13 27.99 12.58
N LEU A 8 -10.23 27.02 12.42
CA LEU A 8 -10.07 26.29 11.18
C LEU A 8 -11.37 25.61 10.72
N ARG A 9 -12.06 24.93 11.64
CA ARG A 9 -13.33 24.25 11.32
C ARG A 9 -14.51 25.19 11.11
N LYS A 10 -14.43 26.40 11.62
CA LYS A 10 -15.45 27.42 11.34
C LYS A 10 -15.39 27.86 9.88
N GLU A 11 -14.20 28.05 9.34
CA GLU A 11 -13.96 28.45 7.96
C GLU A 11 -14.02 27.25 6.98
N HIS A 12 -13.65 26.05 7.45
CA HIS A 12 -13.54 24.82 6.67
C HIS A 12 -14.27 23.67 7.37
N PRO A 13 -15.63 23.65 7.33
CA PRO A 13 -16.43 22.60 7.99
C PRO A 13 -16.22 21.21 7.40
N GLU A 14 -15.73 21.10 6.16
CA GLU A 14 -15.40 19.86 5.46
C GLU A 14 -14.19 19.12 6.05
N ILE A 15 -13.37 19.77 6.88
CA ILE A 15 -12.21 19.12 7.52
C ILE A 15 -12.68 18.06 8.50
N THR A 16 -12.32 16.80 8.23
CA THR A 16 -12.71 15.62 9.01
C THR A 16 -11.71 15.26 10.10
N THR A 17 -10.45 15.66 9.97
CA THR A 17 -9.40 15.42 10.97
C THR A 17 -8.33 16.51 10.95
N VAL A 18 -7.75 16.80 12.11
CA VAL A 18 -6.60 17.71 12.28
C VAL A 18 -5.56 17.01 13.14
N ILE A 19 -4.34 16.92 12.61
CA ILE A 19 -3.24 16.22 13.25
C ILE A 19 -2.05 17.18 13.35
N LEU A 20 -1.41 17.20 14.51
CA LEU A 20 -0.12 17.83 14.73
C LEU A 20 0.95 16.75 14.63
N ASN A 21 1.76 16.83 13.58
CA ASN A 21 2.98 16.04 13.52
C ASN A 21 4.12 16.81 14.20
N VAL A 22 4.86 16.12 15.04
CA VAL A 22 6.03 16.67 15.75
C VAL A 22 7.28 16.14 15.09
N ASN A 23 7.99 17.03 14.38
CA ASN A 23 9.28 16.73 13.79
C ASN A 23 10.34 17.55 14.58
N ASP A 24 11.06 16.89 15.44
CA ASP A 24 12.13 17.44 16.30
C ASP A 24 13.52 17.00 15.84
N GLN A 25 13.59 16.29 14.69
CA GLN A 25 14.84 15.81 14.13
C GLN A 25 15.33 16.74 13.02
N ASN A 26 16.62 16.99 13.01
CA ASN A 26 17.27 17.78 11.94
C ASN A 26 17.65 16.87 10.76
N THR A 27 16.63 16.38 10.05
CA THR A 27 16.77 15.49 8.89
C THR A 27 16.01 16.05 7.69
N SER A 28 16.22 15.47 6.50
CA SER A 28 15.44 15.80 5.29
C SER A 28 14.00 15.28 5.32
N MET A 29 13.62 14.51 6.35
CA MET A 29 12.28 13.99 6.52
C MET A 29 11.31 15.12 6.89
N VAL A 30 10.22 15.26 6.13
CA VAL A 30 9.19 16.28 6.37
C VAL A 30 8.37 15.96 7.62
N LEU A 31 8.05 14.67 7.83
CA LEU A 31 7.26 14.21 8.97
C LEU A 31 8.17 13.53 10.00
N GLY A 32 7.97 13.90 11.27
CA GLY A 32 8.52 13.18 12.41
C GLY A 32 7.64 11.97 12.78
N GLU A 33 8.13 11.16 13.71
CA GLU A 33 7.46 9.91 14.11
C GLU A 33 6.19 10.13 14.95
N ARG A 34 6.09 11.29 15.62
CA ARG A 34 5.02 11.56 16.59
C ARG A 34 3.88 12.34 16.00
N ASN A 35 2.71 11.71 15.92
CA ASN A 35 1.45 12.34 15.56
C ASN A 35 0.54 12.54 16.78
N ILE A 36 -0.08 13.72 16.87
CA ILE A 36 -1.05 14.07 17.92
C ILE A 36 -2.35 14.47 17.24
N THR A 37 -3.38 13.67 17.38
CA THR A 37 -4.70 14.00 16.85
C THR A 37 -5.31 15.14 17.69
N LEU A 38 -5.55 16.28 17.05
CA LEU A 38 -6.19 17.44 17.66
C LEU A 38 -7.70 17.44 17.46
N TYR A 39 -8.16 16.82 16.36
CA TYR A 39 -9.57 16.69 16.03
C TYR A 39 -9.79 15.49 15.09
N GLY A 40 -10.97 14.86 15.18
CA GLY A 40 -11.39 13.78 14.30
C GLY A 40 -10.77 12.43 14.64
N LYS A 41 -10.77 11.53 13.65
CA LYS A 41 -10.34 10.14 13.83
C LYS A 41 -8.82 9.93 13.74
N GLY A 42 -8.06 10.94 13.30
CA GLY A 42 -6.61 10.80 13.08
C GLY A 42 -6.22 10.14 11.76
N TYR A 43 -7.17 9.99 10.86
CA TYR A 43 -6.98 9.51 9.49
C TYR A 43 -8.03 10.13 8.57
N ILE A 44 -7.78 10.13 7.28
CA ILE A 44 -8.78 10.45 6.25
C ILE A 44 -9.28 9.17 5.60
N VAL A 45 -10.39 9.27 4.88
CA VAL A 45 -10.98 8.14 4.16
C VAL A 45 -11.16 8.54 2.70
N ASP A 46 -10.75 7.66 1.80
CA ASP A 46 -10.95 7.82 0.37
C ASP A 46 -11.46 6.52 -0.25
N THR A 47 -12.04 6.61 -1.44
CA THR A 47 -12.54 5.46 -2.21
C THR A 47 -11.74 5.32 -3.49
N LEU A 48 -11.26 4.10 -3.76
CA LEU A 48 -10.46 3.78 -4.94
C LEU A 48 -10.87 2.41 -5.48
N CYS A 49 -11.19 2.34 -6.77
CA CYS A 49 -11.65 1.09 -7.42
C CYS A 49 -12.77 0.36 -6.64
N GLY A 50 -13.71 1.12 -6.08
CA GLY A 50 -14.84 0.57 -5.32
C GLY A 50 -14.55 0.16 -3.89
N HIS A 51 -13.30 0.25 -3.42
CA HIS A 51 -12.89 -0.03 -2.04
C HIS A 51 -12.63 1.25 -1.25
N THR A 52 -12.88 1.19 0.05
CA THR A 52 -12.68 2.32 0.97
C THR A 52 -11.39 2.14 1.76
N PHE A 53 -10.53 3.15 1.75
CA PHE A 53 -9.24 3.13 2.44
C PHE A 53 -9.17 4.19 3.53
N ALA A 54 -8.82 3.78 4.74
CA ALA A 54 -8.39 4.67 5.80
C ALA A 54 -6.90 4.96 5.62
N ILE A 55 -6.54 6.24 5.54
CA ILE A 55 -5.20 6.72 5.22
C ILE A 55 -4.66 7.46 6.43
N SER A 56 -3.66 6.90 7.09
CA SER A 56 -2.99 7.54 8.22
C SER A 56 -2.00 8.61 7.76
N PRO A 57 -1.57 9.54 8.62
CA PRO A 57 -0.69 10.66 8.24
C PRO A 57 0.64 10.27 7.64
N SER A 58 1.17 9.12 8.01
CA SER A 58 2.48 8.62 7.55
C SER A 58 2.36 7.61 6.41
N ALA A 59 1.13 7.28 5.98
CA ALA A 59 0.90 6.36 4.88
C ALA A 59 1.19 7.02 3.54
N PHE A 60 1.83 6.29 2.64
CA PHE A 60 1.83 6.66 1.24
C PHE A 60 0.47 6.32 0.62
N TYR A 61 -0.07 7.26 -0.13
CA TYR A 61 -1.28 7.07 -0.94
C TYR A 61 -1.17 7.91 -2.20
N GLN A 62 -1.67 7.39 -3.32
CA GLN A 62 -1.62 8.07 -4.60
C GLN A 62 -2.51 9.32 -4.58
N VAL A 63 -1.93 10.47 -4.93
CA VAL A 63 -2.58 11.79 -4.80
C VAL A 63 -3.60 12.12 -5.89
N ASN A 64 -3.62 11.37 -6.99
CA ASN A 64 -4.55 11.57 -8.12
C ASN A 64 -5.45 10.34 -8.25
N PRO A 65 -6.60 10.28 -7.57
CA PRO A 65 -7.44 9.09 -7.53
C PRO A 65 -7.94 8.68 -8.91
N VAL A 66 -8.29 9.62 -9.77
CA VAL A 66 -8.79 9.33 -11.14
C VAL A 66 -7.74 8.60 -11.96
N GLN A 67 -6.49 9.08 -11.96
CA GLN A 67 -5.41 8.42 -12.69
C GLN A 67 -4.99 7.12 -12.01
N THR A 68 -5.07 7.05 -10.70
CA THR A 68 -4.76 5.83 -9.94
C THR A 68 -5.74 4.70 -10.26
N GLU A 69 -7.02 5.00 -10.41
CA GLU A 69 -8.01 3.99 -10.82
C GLU A 69 -7.68 3.42 -12.20
N ILE A 70 -7.33 4.28 -13.17
CA ILE A 70 -6.91 3.85 -14.53
C ILE A 70 -5.64 3.00 -14.45
N LEU A 71 -4.64 3.43 -13.68
CA LEU A 71 -3.39 2.71 -13.48
C LEU A 71 -3.62 1.33 -12.88
N TYR A 72 -4.41 1.25 -11.80
CA TYR A 72 -4.67 -0.01 -11.12
C TYR A 72 -5.56 -0.94 -11.94
N GLN A 73 -6.56 -0.40 -12.67
CA GLN A 73 -7.33 -1.22 -13.60
C GLN A 73 -6.43 -1.81 -14.69
N THR A 74 -5.53 -1.01 -15.26
CA THR A 74 -4.55 -1.48 -16.25
C THR A 74 -3.65 -2.57 -15.66
N ALA A 75 -3.18 -2.39 -14.42
CA ALA A 75 -2.38 -3.40 -13.72
C ALA A 75 -3.15 -4.70 -13.51
N MET A 76 -4.44 -4.62 -13.13
CA MET A 76 -5.30 -5.81 -12.99
C MET A 76 -5.55 -6.51 -14.32
N ASP A 77 -5.72 -5.74 -15.42
CA ASP A 77 -5.89 -6.31 -16.76
C ASP A 77 -4.62 -7.06 -17.20
N TYR A 78 -3.43 -6.52 -16.94
CA TYR A 78 -2.16 -7.22 -17.21
C TYR A 78 -1.97 -8.45 -16.33
N ALA A 79 -2.40 -8.39 -15.08
CA ALA A 79 -2.38 -9.54 -14.18
C ALA A 79 -3.28 -10.68 -14.64
N GLY A 80 -4.40 -10.38 -15.32
CA GLY A 80 -5.30 -11.36 -15.92
C GLY A 80 -5.83 -12.39 -14.92
N LEU A 81 -6.24 -11.94 -13.74
CA LEU A 81 -6.70 -12.78 -12.64
C LEU A 81 -8.02 -13.49 -12.97
N THR A 82 -8.12 -14.76 -12.64
CA THR A 82 -9.27 -15.65 -12.96
C THR A 82 -9.93 -16.27 -11.72
N GLY A 83 -9.45 -15.93 -10.51
CA GLY A 83 -9.90 -16.51 -9.24
C GLY A 83 -9.11 -17.75 -8.81
N LYS A 84 -8.05 -18.12 -9.52
CA LYS A 84 -7.23 -19.31 -9.22
C LYS A 84 -5.83 -18.96 -8.71
N GLU A 85 -5.39 -17.74 -8.92
CA GLU A 85 -4.04 -17.27 -8.70
C GLU A 85 -3.75 -16.97 -7.24
N THR A 86 -2.55 -17.33 -6.80
CA THR A 86 -1.91 -16.79 -5.61
C THR A 86 -1.11 -15.57 -6.03
N VAL A 87 -1.49 -14.41 -5.49
CA VAL A 87 -0.91 -13.10 -5.83
C VAL A 87 0.02 -12.65 -4.71
N VAL A 88 1.17 -12.08 -5.05
CA VAL A 88 2.04 -11.35 -4.12
C VAL A 88 2.04 -9.87 -4.49
N ASP A 89 1.74 -9.00 -3.54
CA ASP A 89 1.90 -7.55 -3.60
C ASP A 89 3.14 -7.18 -2.77
N ALA A 90 4.27 -7.00 -3.46
CA ALA A 90 5.58 -6.99 -2.84
C ALA A 90 5.95 -5.69 -2.11
N TYR A 91 5.27 -4.59 -2.39
CA TYR A 91 5.42 -3.28 -1.73
C TYR A 91 4.04 -2.74 -1.40
N CYS A 92 3.28 -3.49 -0.59
CA CYS A 92 1.83 -3.30 -0.53
C CYS A 92 1.37 -2.00 0.15
N GLY A 93 2.22 -1.29 0.86
CA GLY A 93 1.85 -0.07 1.58
C GLY A 93 0.66 -0.31 2.52
N ILE A 94 -0.40 0.46 2.35
CA ILE A 94 -1.67 0.29 3.08
C ILE A 94 -2.62 -0.72 2.43
N GLY A 95 -2.12 -1.52 1.48
CA GLY A 95 -2.81 -2.66 0.87
C GLY A 95 -3.67 -2.32 -0.34
N THR A 96 -3.47 -1.18 -1.00
CA THR A 96 -4.36 -0.73 -2.10
C THR A 96 -4.41 -1.73 -3.25
N ILE A 97 -3.27 -2.11 -3.82
CA ILE A 97 -3.20 -3.03 -4.97
C ILE A 97 -3.68 -4.42 -4.55
N GLY A 98 -3.18 -4.94 -3.43
CA GLY A 98 -3.52 -6.26 -2.95
C GLY A 98 -5.01 -6.43 -2.63
N ILE A 99 -5.66 -5.43 -2.02
CA ILE A 99 -7.09 -5.45 -1.72
C ILE A 99 -7.92 -5.47 -3.02
N ILE A 100 -7.56 -4.64 -4.00
CA ILE A 100 -8.24 -4.62 -5.31
C ILE A 100 -8.02 -5.95 -6.06
N ALA A 101 -6.81 -6.52 -6.01
CA ALA A 101 -6.52 -7.81 -6.62
C ALA A 101 -7.30 -8.96 -5.97
N ALA A 102 -7.60 -8.86 -4.67
CA ALA A 102 -8.30 -9.89 -3.92
C ALA A 102 -9.72 -10.19 -4.44
N ASP A 103 -10.36 -9.23 -5.12
CA ASP A 103 -11.67 -9.44 -5.75
C ASP A 103 -11.65 -10.55 -6.83
N LYS A 104 -10.51 -10.74 -7.47
CA LYS A 104 -10.34 -11.65 -8.61
C LYS A 104 -9.23 -12.69 -8.41
N ALA A 105 -8.59 -12.74 -7.24
CA ALA A 105 -7.57 -13.71 -6.90
C ALA A 105 -8.12 -14.81 -5.99
N LYS A 106 -7.49 -15.99 -6.02
CA LYS A 106 -7.73 -17.05 -5.03
C LYS A 106 -7.25 -16.61 -3.64
N SER A 107 -6.04 -16.08 -3.58
CA SER A 107 -5.42 -15.58 -2.36
C SER A 107 -4.41 -14.48 -2.69
N VAL A 108 -4.23 -13.55 -1.75
CA VAL A 108 -3.26 -12.46 -1.88
C VAL A 108 -2.34 -12.44 -0.66
N ILE A 109 -1.08 -12.16 -0.90
CA ILE A 109 -0.05 -11.95 0.11
C ILE A 109 0.48 -10.54 -0.08
N GLY A 110 0.26 -9.66 0.88
CA GLY A 110 0.85 -8.32 0.91
C GLY A 110 2.10 -8.29 1.78
N VAL A 111 3.18 -7.72 1.27
CA VAL A 111 4.45 -7.57 1.99
C VAL A 111 4.81 -6.10 2.09
N GLU A 112 5.14 -5.65 3.28
CA GLU A 112 5.47 -4.25 3.56
C GLU A 112 6.44 -4.18 4.74
N LEU A 113 7.46 -3.34 4.60
CA LEU A 113 8.49 -3.17 5.63
C LEU A 113 7.98 -2.35 6.82
N ASN A 114 7.16 -1.33 6.57
CA ASN A 114 6.67 -0.40 7.58
C ASN A 114 5.54 -1.02 8.40
N PRO A 115 5.72 -1.23 9.73
CA PRO A 115 4.70 -1.85 10.58
C PRO A 115 3.40 -1.04 10.68
N ALA A 116 3.47 0.30 10.55
CA ALA A 116 2.27 1.14 10.58
C ALA A 116 1.44 0.92 9.32
N SER A 117 2.08 0.86 8.14
CA SER A 117 1.41 0.55 6.87
C SER A 117 0.78 -0.85 6.87
N VAL A 118 1.48 -1.85 7.41
CA VAL A 118 0.92 -3.22 7.57
C VAL A 118 -0.32 -3.23 8.46
N LYS A 119 -0.30 -2.45 9.55
CA LYS A 119 -1.47 -2.30 10.42
C LYS A 119 -2.64 -1.66 9.68
N ASP A 120 -2.37 -0.61 8.91
CA ASP A 120 -3.40 0.07 8.10
C ASP A 120 -3.93 -0.86 7.01
N ALA A 121 -3.08 -1.62 6.32
CA ALA A 121 -3.46 -2.60 5.31
C ALA A 121 -4.43 -3.67 5.87
N ARG A 122 -4.10 -4.21 7.05
CA ARG A 122 -4.98 -5.17 7.74
C ARG A 122 -6.33 -4.57 8.12
N ASN A 123 -6.35 -3.31 8.55
CA ASN A 123 -7.58 -2.60 8.88
C ASN A 123 -8.41 -2.32 7.62
N ASN A 124 -7.77 -1.90 6.53
CA ASN A 124 -8.41 -1.65 5.24
C ASN A 124 -9.03 -2.93 4.67
N ALA A 125 -8.33 -4.06 4.71
CA ALA A 125 -8.89 -5.34 4.28
C ALA A 125 -10.15 -5.74 5.09
N ARG A 126 -10.10 -5.60 6.42
CA ARG A 126 -11.27 -5.86 7.28
C ARG A 126 -12.43 -4.92 6.97
N HIS A 127 -12.13 -3.63 6.76
CA HIS A 127 -13.15 -2.62 6.46
C HIS A 127 -13.89 -2.92 5.14
N ASN A 128 -13.17 -3.48 4.16
CA ASN A 128 -13.73 -3.89 2.87
C ASN A 128 -14.23 -5.33 2.86
N ASN A 129 -14.25 -6.04 3.98
CA ASN A 129 -14.67 -7.45 4.10
C ASN A 129 -13.85 -8.40 3.23
N ILE A 130 -12.60 -8.09 2.95
CA ILE A 130 -11.67 -8.92 2.18
C ILE A 130 -11.03 -9.95 3.12
N GLY A 131 -11.31 -11.21 2.90
CA GLY A 131 -10.86 -12.32 3.75
C GLY A 131 -9.78 -13.21 3.15
N ASN A 132 -9.49 -13.06 1.84
CA ASN A 132 -8.51 -13.87 1.11
C ASN A 132 -7.16 -13.17 0.95
N ILE A 133 -6.84 -12.21 1.82
CA ILE A 133 -5.55 -11.50 1.85
C ILE A 133 -4.88 -11.63 3.21
N THR A 134 -3.57 -11.83 3.20
CA THR A 134 -2.73 -11.84 4.41
C THR A 134 -1.58 -10.86 4.24
N PHE A 135 -1.29 -10.06 5.27
CA PHE A 135 -0.21 -9.07 5.26
C PHE A 135 0.93 -9.44 6.19
N TYR A 136 2.16 -9.39 5.67
CA TYR A 136 3.39 -9.67 6.39
C TYR A 136 4.22 -8.39 6.51
N GLN A 137 4.73 -8.14 7.72
CA GLN A 137 5.76 -7.15 7.93
C GLN A 137 7.11 -7.81 7.66
N ASN A 138 7.67 -7.57 6.48
CA ASN A 138 8.98 -8.10 6.09
C ASN A 138 9.59 -7.19 5.02
N ASP A 139 10.88 -7.36 4.79
CA ASP A 139 11.51 -6.88 3.57
C ASP A 139 11.04 -7.73 2.38
N ALA A 140 10.73 -7.08 1.24
CA ALA A 140 10.13 -7.76 0.10
C ALA A 140 11.07 -8.84 -0.50
N GLU A 141 12.36 -8.54 -0.65
CA GLU A 141 13.35 -9.48 -1.18
C GLU A 141 13.50 -10.69 -0.26
N ARG A 142 13.66 -10.43 1.04
CA ARG A 142 13.78 -11.48 2.03
C ARG A 142 12.54 -12.38 2.04
N PHE A 143 11.36 -11.81 1.95
CA PHE A 143 10.12 -12.57 1.94
C PHE A 143 10.01 -13.49 0.70
N LEU A 144 10.37 -12.98 -0.49
CA LEU A 144 10.38 -13.82 -1.70
C LEU A 144 11.39 -14.98 -1.60
N ASN A 145 12.55 -14.74 -1.00
CA ASN A 145 13.53 -15.80 -0.74
C ASN A 145 12.99 -16.86 0.24
N GLU A 146 12.34 -16.44 1.33
CA GLU A 146 11.68 -17.34 2.28
C GLU A 146 10.59 -18.18 1.60
N MET A 147 9.79 -17.56 0.68
CA MET A 147 8.81 -18.30 -0.12
C MET A 147 9.46 -19.36 -1.02
N GLN A 148 10.58 -19.02 -1.66
CA GLN A 148 11.32 -19.95 -2.51
C GLN A 148 11.87 -21.14 -1.71
N GLU A 149 12.47 -20.89 -0.56
CA GLU A 149 12.97 -21.93 0.35
C GLU A 149 11.87 -22.90 0.80
N GLN A 150 10.66 -22.39 0.98
CA GLN A 150 9.49 -23.16 1.35
C GLN A 150 8.77 -23.84 0.17
N ASN A 151 9.27 -23.68 -1.05
CA ASN A 151 8.63 -24.10 -2.30
C ASN A 151 7.18 -23.55 -2.42
N ALA A 152 6.92 -22.35 -1.88
CA ALA A 152 5.65 -21.66 -2.01
C ALA A 152 5.53 -21.07 -3.42
N LYS A 153 4.29 -21.04 -3.95
CA LYS A 153 4.01 -20.48 -5.27
C LYS A 153 3.50 -19.05 -5.20
N ALA A 154 3.93 -18.23 -6.16
CA ALA A 154 3.30 -16.99 -6.55
C ALA A 154 2.97 -17.07 -8.05
N ASP A 155 1.71 -17.02 -8.42
CA ASP A 155 1.30 -17.07 -9.83
C ASP A 155 1.41 -15.65 -10.45
N VAL A 156 1.15 -14.61 -9.66
CA VAL A 156 1.29 -13.20 -10.08
C VAL A 156 2.03 -12.41 -8.99
N ILE A 157 2.97 -11.56 -9.40
CA ILE A 157 3.66 -10.64 -8.51
C ILE A 157 3.41 -9.19 -8.96
N PHE A 158 2.79 -8.38 -8.11
CA PHE A 158 2.74 -6.93 -8.27
C PHE A 158 3.94 -6.29 -7.57
N MET A 159 4.53 -5.29 -8.23
CA MET A 159 5.67 -4.54 -7.74
C MET A 159 5.43 -3.05 -7.98
N ASP A 160 5.27 -2.28 -6.91
CA ASP A 160 5.19 -0.80 -6.93
C ASP A 160 6.29 -0.23 -6.01
N PRO A 161 7.57 -0.36 -6.42
CA PRO A 161 8.70 0.03 -5.60
C PRO A 161 8.82 1.55 -5.47
N PRO A 162 9.66 2.05 -4.54
CA PRO A 162 10.03 3.46 -4.45
C PRO A 162 10.66 3.98 -5.76
N ARG A 163 10.78 5.32 -5.89
CA ARG A 163 11.35 5.99 -7.09
C ARG A 163 12.73 5.50 -7.52
N ALA A 164 13.51 4.94 -6.62
CA ALA A 164 14.81 4.36 -6.94
C ALA A 164 14.71 3.03 -7.72
N GLY A 165 13.50 2.49 -7.88
CA GLY A 165 13.27 1.19 -8.48
C GLY A 165 13.55 0.03 -7.52
N SER A 166 13.48 -1.18 -8.03
CA SER A 166 13.82 -2.41 -7.30
C SER A 166 15.29 -2.75 -7.47
N THR A 167 15.88 -3.42 -6.47
CA THR A 167 17.27 -3.93 -6.55
C THR A 167 17.36 -5.10 -7.52
N GLN A 168 18.55 -5.34 -8.08
CA GLN A 168 18.81 -6.51 -8.91
C GLN A 168 18.58 -7.82 -8.14
N SER A 169 18.92 -7.83 -6.85
CA SER A 169 18.71 -9.00 -5.98
C SER A 169 17.23 -9.28 -5.76
N PHE A 170 16.41 -8.25 -5.53
CA PHE A 170 14.95 -8.40 -5.46
C PHE A 170 14.38 -8.98 -6.78
N MET A 171 14.81 -8.44 -7.94
CA MET A 171 14.35 -8.93 -9.24
C MET A 171 14.76 -10.39 -9.46
N ALA A 172 15.98 -10.78 -9.05
CA ALA A 172 16.42 -12.19 -9.11
C ALA A 172 15.53 -13.08 -8.23
N SER A 173 15.18 -12.64 -7.02
CA SER A 173 14.29 -13.36 -6.11
C SER A 173 12.88 -13.50 -6.69
N ALA A 174 12.33 -12.45 -7.31
CA ALA A 174 11.03 -12.48 -7.97
C ALA A 174 11.01 -13.45 -9.15
N ILE A 175 12.06 -13.44 -10.00
CA ILE A 175 12.22 -14.39 -11.12
C ILE A 175 12.34 -15.83 -10.63
N SER A 176 13.04 -16.07 -9.52
CA SER A 176 13.27 -17.42 -9.00
C SER A 176 11.99 -18.12 -8.53
N LEU A 177 10.96 -17.37 -8.14
CA LEU A 177 9.63 -17.90 -7.84
C LEU A 177 8.88 -18.37 -9.09
N ASN A 178 9.40 -18.04 -10.28
CA ASN A 178 8.84 -18.41 -11.58
C ASN A 178 7.33 -18.11 -11.69
N PRO A 179 6.89 -16.84 -11.44
CA PRO A 179 5.49 -16.48 -11.57
C PRO A 179 5.05 -16.53 -13.03
N ASP A 180 3.77 -16.81 -13.27
CA ASP A 180 3.18 -16.75 -14.62
C ASP A 180 3.21 -15.33 -15.19
N ARG A 181 3.08 -14.32 -14.30
CA ARG A 181 3.10 -12.89 -14.64
C ARG A 181 3.72 -12.05 -13.53
N SER A 182 4.40 -10.99 -13.96
CA SER A 182 4.86 -9.93 -13.07
C SER A 182 4.36 -8.59 -13.61
N VAL A 183 3.76 -7.78 -12.73
CA VAL A 183 3.27 -6.44 -13.06
C VAL A 183 4.09 -5.44 -12.29
N TYR A 184 4.89 -4.64 -13.01
CA TYR A 184 5.75 -3.60 -12.44
C TYR A 184 5.13 -2.24 -12.70
N ILE A 185 4.91 -1.48 -11.62
CA ILE A 185 4.41 -0.11 -11.65
C ILE A 185 5.58 0.81 -11.31
N SER A 186 5.89 1.77 -12.18
CA SER A 186 6.97 2.72 -11.94
C SER A 186 6.48 4.15 -12.10
N CYS A 187 6.84 5.00 -11.17
CA CYS A 187 6.67 6.45 -11.28
C CYS A 187 7.87 7.14 -11.99
N ASN A 188 8.92 6.39 -12.33
CA ASN A 188 10.11 6.87 -13.03
C ASN A 188 10.49 5.89 -14.16
N PRO A 189 10.28 6.27 -15.45
CA PRO A 189 10.62 5.40 -16.58
C PRO A 189 12.09 5.03 -16.69
N GLU A 190 12.99 5.84 -16.11
CA GLU A 190 14.45 5.59 -16.17
C GLU A 190 14.88 4.45 -15.23
N THR A 191 14.03 4.03 -14.31
CA THR A 191 14.28 2.95 -13.34
C THR A 191 13.43 1.70 -13.58
N LEU A 192 12.86 1.59 -14.78
CA LEU A 192 12.08 0.44 -15.23
C LEU A 192 13.02 -0.67 -15.68
#